data_61b2e94a136f2cffc0996ff4de6ba92c
#
_entry.id   61b2e94a136f2cffc0996ff4de6ba92c
#
_cell.length_a   1.000
_cell.length_b   1.000
_cell.length_c   1.000
_cell.angle_alpha   90.00
_cell.angle_beta   90.00
_cell.angle_gamma   90.00
#
_symmetry.space_group_name_H-M   'P 1'
#
loop_
_entity.id
_entity.type
_entity.pdbx_description
1 polymer ?
#
loop_
_entity_poly.entity_id
_entity_poly.type
_entity_poly.pdbx_seq_one_letter_code
_entity_poly.pdbx_strand_id
1 'polypeptide(L)'
;MIELNGKTEESTLPLALEMVVPATTDSVFLVSGIANDDSEVLPVTINHKESNSWVWLNLDKPSFRIFIFYVPFDTSVTRKFNYTLQANLPLNDFHIFIQEPLVAQDFTLVQESTVNKDQHGITFHQIHVAELPSMSAKTIPISYTNHTMQTTMVLLKQLLSERSQGKSEAAQSKQVVPQRHRLPLWEPFAVLGVLSILVGIIFYNQKDYSSVSDGKKYCSECGNKTGIGNKYCASCGVKL
;
A
#
# COMPACT_ATOMS: atom_id res chain seq x y z
N MET A 1 4.20 16.11 9.36
CA MET A 1 3.98 15.64 7.98
C MET A 1 2.68 16.21 7.46
N ILE A 2 2.63 16.61 6.21
CA ILE A 2 1.40 16.96 5.48
C ILE A 2 1.30 16.01 4.29
N GLU A 3 0.13 15.47 4.06
CA GLU A 3 -0.22 14.68 2.89
C GLU A 3 -1.23 15.48 2.05
N LEU A 4 -0.97 15.57 0.77
CA LEU A 4 -1.82 16.23 -0.20
C LEU A 4 -2.33 15.19 -1.21
N ASN A 5 -3.64 15.12 -1.39
CA ASN A 5 -4.26 14.18 -2.30
C ASN A 5 -4.99 14.94 -3.42
N GLY A 6 -4.69 14.57 -4.65
CA GLY A 6 -5.29 15.18 -5.83
C GLY A 6 -5.63 14.18 -6.90
N LYS A 7 -6.52 14.62 -7.80
CA LYS A 7 -6.89 13.92 -9.03
C LYS A 7 -6.82 14.89 -10.19
N THR A 8 -6.41 14.39 -11.36
CA THR A 8 -6.44 15.12 -12.63
C THR A 8 -7.14 14.27 -13.69
N GLU A 9 -7.54 14.87 -14.79
CA GLU A 9 -8.13 14.15 -15.91
C GLU A 9 -7.03 13.43 -16.71
N GLU A 10 -7.31 12.22 -17.15
CA GLU A 10 -6.37 11.44 -17.97
C GLU A 10 -5.96 12.16 -19.26
N SER A 11 -6.86 12.96 -19.83
CA SER A 11 -6.63 13.76 -21.05
C SER A 11 -5.56 14.84 -20.88
N THR A 12 -5.23 15.23 -19.65
CA THR A 12 -4.24 16.28 -19.35
C THR A 12 -2.85 15.74 -19.06
N LEU A 13 -2.70 14.43 -19.02
CA LEU A 13 -1.42 13.77 -18.71
C LEU A 13 -0.51 13.63 -19.94
N PRO A 14 0.82 13.71 -19.79
CA PRO A 14 1.54 14.00 -18.55
C PRO A 14 1.41 15.48 -18.13
N LEU A 15 1.30 15.74 -16.82
CA LEU A 15 1.09 17.07 -16.26
C LEU A 15 2.26 17.50 -15.37
N ALA A 16 2.80 18.69 -15.61
CA ALA A 16 3.81 19.31 -14.75
C ALA A 16 3.15 20.24 -13.73
N LEU A 17 3.16 19.82 -12.46
CA LEU A 17 2.63 20.59 -11.34
C LEU A 17 3.78 21.16 -10.51
N GLU A 18 3.83 22.48 -10.37
CA GLU A 18 4.77 23.18 -9.49
C GLU A 18 4.03 23.65 -8.23
N MET A 19 4.55 23.33 -7.06
CA MET A 19 3.92 23.68 -5.78
C MET A 19 4.92 24.30 -4.82
N VAL A 20 4.43 25.25 -4.02
CA VAL A 20 5.18 25.79 -2.88
C VAL A 20 5.20 24.78 -1.74
N VAL A 21 6.36 24.61 -1.15
CA VAL A 21 6.55 23.86 0.09
C VAL A 21 7.22 24.76 1.14
N PRO A 22 7.05 24.45 2.44
CA PRO A 22 7.70 25.22 3.50
C PRO A 22 9.23 25.30 3.29
N ALA A 23 9.84 26.42 3.62
CA ALA A 23 11.28 26.61 3.49
C ALA A 23 12.12 25.60 4.31
N THR A 24 11.53 25.08 5.40
CA THR A 24 12.12 24.06 6.29
C THR A 24 11.79 22.64 5.87
N THR A 25 11.35 22.42 4.62
CA THR A 25 11.05 21.08 4.11
C THR A 25 12.36 20.30 3.96
N ASP A 26 12.37 19.11 4.58
CA ASP A 26 13.47 18.17 4.54
C ASP A 26 13.37 17.24 3.31
N SER A 27 12.18 16.71 3.08
CA SER A 27 11.95 15.78 1.98
C SER A 27 10.52 15.83 1.47
N VAL A 28 10.36 15.55 0.17
CA VAL A 28 9.06 15.43 -0.51
C VAL A 28 9.05 14.14 -1.30
N PHE A 29 7.94 13.42 -1.22
CA PHE A 29 7.70 12.22 -1.99
C PHE A 29 6.40 12.33 -2.78
N LEU A 30 6.45 11.93 -4.04
CA LEU A 30 5.29 11.75 -4.89
C LEU A 30 4.92 10.27 -4.93
N VAL A 31 3.67 9.96 -4.66
CA VAL A 31 3.10 8.62 -4.86
C VAL A 31 2.05 8.72 -5.94
N SER A 32 2.34 8.15 -7.10
CA SER A 32 1.43 8.13 -8.23
C SER A 32 0.62 6.83 -8.28
N GLY A 33 -0.67 6.95 -8.60
CA GLY A 33 -1.62 5.84 -8.66
C GLY A 33 -2.43 5.64 -7.39
N ILE A 34 -3.38 4.71 -7.46
CA ILE A 34 -4.20 4.27 -6.34
C ILE A 34 -3.35 3.34 -5.46
N ALA A 35 -3.59 3.32 -4.15
CA ALA A 35 -2.83 2.52 -3.17
C ALA A 35 -3.04 1.00 -3.35
N ASN A 36 -2.56 0.48 -4.47
CA ASN A 36 -2.46 -0.93 -4.82
C ASN A 36 -0.99 -1.23 -5.16
N ASP A 37 -0.66 -2.47 -5.44
CA ASP A 37 0.70 -2.96 -5.71
C ASP A 37 1.50 -2.20 -6.79
N ASP A 38 0.84 -1.35 -7.59
CA ASP A 38 1.45 -0.55 -8.66
C ASP A 38 1.77 0.92 -8.25
N SER A 39 1.67 1.28 -6.98
CA SER A 39 2.01 2.64 -6.54
C SER A 39 3.52 2.79 -6.41
N GLU A 40 4.10 3.71 -7.18
CA GLU A 40 5.51 4.06 -7.12
C GLU A 40 5.72 5.27 -6.20
N VAL A 41 6.71 5.17 -5.31
CA VAL A 41 7.12 6.26 -4.40
C VAL A 41 8.39 6.90 -4.94
N LEU A 42 8.27 8.13 -5.42
CA LEU A 42 9.37 8.88 -6.04
C LEU A 42 9.81 10.03 -5.13
N PRO A 43 11.11 10.15 -4.81
CA PRO A 43 11.63 11.34 -4.15
C PRO A 43 11.60 12.53 -5.11
N VAL A 44 11.20 13.69 -4.61
CA VAL A 44 11.07 14.92 -5.39
C VAL A 44 12.16 15.90 -4.98
N THR A 45 12.82 16.49 -5.96
CA THR A 45 13.84 17.52 -5.73
C THR A 45 13.20 18.84 -5.28
N ILE A 46 13.72 19.39 -4.17
CA ILE A 46 13.28 20.67 -3.64
C ILE A 46 14.19 21.77 -4.23
N ASN A 47 13.57 22.78 -4.83
CA ASN A 47 14.24 23.95 -5.37
C ASN A 47 14.03 25.15 -4.44
N HIS A 48 15.08 25.66 -3.88
CA HIS A 48 15.03 26.85 -3.02
C HIS A 48 15.13 28.11 -3.87
N LYS A 49 14.13 28.98 -3.78
CA LYS A 49 14.10 30.29 -4.44
C LYS A 49 13.86 31.36 -3.36
N GLU A 50 14.85 32.19 -3.10
CA GLU A 50 14.79 33.30 -2.14
C GLU A 50 14.11 32.97 -0.80
N SER A 51 12.81 33.27 -0.66
CA SER A 51 12.05 33.06 0.58
C SER A 51 11.17 31.81 0.57
N ASN A 52 11.01 31.16 -0.58
CA ASN A 52 10.12 30.00 -0.76
C ASN A 52 10.88 28.80 -1.34
N SER A 53 10.44 27.63 -0.99
CA SER A 53 10.88 26.40 -1.63
C SER A 53 9.78 25.86 -2.54
N TRP A 54 10.17 25.30 -3.67
CA TRP A 54 9.27 24.78 -4.69
C TRP A 54 9.63 23.37 -5.06
N VAL A 55 8.62 22.58 -5.42
CA VAL A 55 8.79 21.24 -5.97
C VAL A 55 8.11 21.15 -7.33
N TRP A 56 8.72 20.41 -8.22
CA TRP A 56 8.21 20.11 -9.55
C TRP A 56 7.82 18.64 -9.60
N LEU A 57 6.57 18.39 -9.91
CA LEU A 57 5.95 17.08 -9.93
C LEU A 57 5.55 16.75 -11.35
N ASN A 58 6.09 15.68 -11.90
CA ASN A 58 5.63 15.13 -13.17
C ASN A 58 4.59 14.05 -12.87
N LEU A 59 3.35 14.33 -13.21
CA LEU A 59 2.22 13.46 -12.98
C LEU A 59 1.93 12.67 -14.25
N ASP A 60 2.06 11.36 -14.19
CA ASP A 60 1.79 10.43 -15.30
C ASP A 60 0.49 9.67 -15.07
N LYS A 61 -0.07 9.73 -13.86
CA LYS A 61 -1.30 9.05 -13.46
C LYS A 61 -2.33 10.05 -12.93
N PRO A 62 -3.61 9.78 -13.13
CA PRO A 62 -4.67 10.74 -12.76
C PRO A 62 -4.83 10.92 -11.25
N SER A 63 -4.45 9.95 -10.45
CA SER A 63 -4.49 10.04 -8.99
C SER A 63 -3.10 10.10 -8.43
N PHE A 64 -2.85 11.04 -7.53
CA PHE A 64 -1.54 11.22 -6.91
C PHE A 64 -1.66 11.66 -5.45
N ARG A 65 -0.62 11.35 -4.67
CA ARG A 65 -0.44 11.80 -3.30
C ARG A 65 0.96 12.39 -3.14
N ILE A 66 1.05 13.47 -2.37
CA ILE A 66 2.31 14.15 -2.10
C ILE A 66 2.51 14.14 -0.59
N PHE A 67 3.65 13.62 -0.14
CA PHE A 67 4.03 13.63 1.27
C PHE A 67 5.14 14.67 1.47
N ILE A 68 4.88 15.64 2.35
CA ILE A 68 5.81 16.72 2.68
C ILE A 68 6.26 16.54 4.13
N PHE A 69 7.56 16.30 4.30
CA PHE A 69 8.19 16.22 5.61
C PHE A 69 8.97 17.48 5.87
N TYR A 70 8.65 18.18 6.95
CA TYR A 70 9.30 19.43 7.33
C TYR A 70 9.30 19.61 8.83
N VAL A 71 10.22 20.44 9.30
CA VAL A 71 10.36 20.81 10.72
C VAL A 71 10.05 22.29 10.87
N PRO A 72 8.80 22.69 11.12
CA PRO A 72 8.39 24.09 11.17
C PRO A 72 8.71 24.79 12.50
N PHE A 73 9.38 24.10 13.45
CA PHE A 73 9.41 24.52 14.84
C PHE A 73 10.79 24.91 15.30
N ASP A 74 10.81 25.94 16.14
CA ASP A 74 11.88 26.24 17.08
C ASP A 74 11.73 25.39 18.38
N THR A 75 12.50 25.73 19.41
CA THR A 75 12.49 25.06 20.71
C THR A 75 11.38 25.56 21.67
N SER A 76 10.39 26.32 21.19
CA SER A 76 9.31 26.83 22.04
C SER A 76 8.30 25.72 22.42
N VAL A 77 7.68 25.86 23.61
CA VAL A 77 6.60 24.95 24.07
C VAL A 77 5.36 25.09 23.19
N THR A 78 4.98 26.33 22.89
CA THR A 78 3.87 26.63 21.99
C THR A 78 4.36 26.65 20.55
N ARG A 79 3.82 25.75 19.75
CA ARG A 79 4.16 25.59 18.33
C ARG A 79 3.13 26.30 17.47
N LYS A 80 3.57 27.27 16.69
CA LYS A 80 2.69 27.99 15.75
C LYS A 80 3.39 28.08 14.40
N PHE A 81 2.69 27.71 13.35
CA PHE A 81 3.20 27.83 11.99
C PHE A 81 2.07 27.96 10.97
N ASN A 82 2.40 28.49 9.82
CA ASN A 82 1.48 28.62 8.70
C ASN A 82 1.91 27.68 7.59
N TYR A 83 1.03 26.79 7.19
CA TYR A 83 1.22 26.04 5.95
C TYR A 83 0.58 26.83 4.81
N THR A 84 1.33 27.08 3.73
CA THR A 84 0.83 27.78 2.56
C THR A 84 0.76 26.81 1.40
N LEU A 85 -0.47 26.55 0.92
CA LEU A 85 -0.73 25.84 -0.33
C LEU A 85 -0.76 26.87 -1.47
N GLN A 86 0.11 26.67 -2.47
CA GLN A 86 0.14 27.45 -3.71
C GLN A 86 0.66 26.56 -4.83
N ALA A 87 0.03 26.61 -5.99
CA ALA A 87 0.43 25.85 -7.16
C ALA A 87 0.37 26.70 -8.44
N ASN A 88 1.15 26.30 -9.44
CA ASN A 88 1.15 26.94 -10.75
C ASN A 88 -0.11 26.67 -11.58
N LEU A 89 -0.87 25.64 -11.22
CA LEU A 89 -2.12 25.22 -11.86
C LEU A 89 -3.30 25.41 -10.91
N PRO A 90 -4.52 25.59 -11.42
CA PRO A 90 -5.69 25.58 -10.57
C PRO A 90 -5.89 24.20 -9.96
N LEU A 91 -6.24 24.15 -8.68
CA LEU A 91 -6.56 22.95 -7.95
C LEU A 91 -8.05 22.93 -7.66
N ASN A 92 -8.73 21.92 -8.17
CA ASN A 92 -10.15 21.67 -7.94
C ASN A 92 -10.30 20.37 -7.15
N ASP A 93 -11.17 20.38 -6.13
CA ASP A 93 -11.45 19.21 -5.29
C ASP A 93 -10.19 18.57 -4.67
N PHE A 94 -9.41 19.39 -4.01
CA PHE A 94 -8.12 18.99 -3.44
C PHE A 94 -8.25 18.75 -1.94
N HIS A 95 -7.60 17.71 -1.44
CA HIS A 95 -7.64 17.35 -0.03
C HIS A 95 -6.27 17.47 0.62
N ILE A 96 -6.24 18.12 1.78
CA ILE A 96 -5.05 18.27 2.62
C ILE A 96 -5.27 17.46 3.89
N PHE A 97 -4.37 16.51 4.18
CA PHE A 97 -4.38 15.73 5.41
C PHE A 97 -3.24 16.19 6.31
N ILE A 98 -3.59 16.65 7.49
CA ILE A 98 -2.64 17.11 8.50
C ILE A 98 -2.64 16.08 9.63
N GLN A 99 -1.53 15.41 9.80
CA GLN A 99 -1.34 14.50 10.92
C GLN A 99 -1.07 15.28 12.19
N GLU A 100 -1.91 15.09 13.22
CA GLU A 100 -1.67 15.62 14.55
C GLU A 100 -0.47 14.91 15.19
N PRO A 101 0.55 15.64 15.68
CA PRO A 101 1.65 15.02 16.39
C PRO A 101 1.19 14.32 17.66
N LEU A 102 1.67 13.12 17.95
CA LEU A 102 1.30 12.37 19.17
C LEU A 102 1.64 13.10 20.49
N VAL A 103 2.59 14.03 20.42
CA VAL A 103 3.02 14.86 21.55
C VAL A 103 2.23 16.17 21.67
N ALA A 104 1.31 16.42 20.74
CA ALA A 104 0.52 17.65 20.72
C ALA A 104 -0.54 17.64 21.80
N GLN A 105 -0.67 18.78 22.45
CA GLN A 105 -1.80 19.15 23.30
C GLN A 105 -2.42 20.42 22.75
N ASP A 106 -3.72 20.60 22.94
CA ASP A 106 -4.45 21.77 22.45
C ASP A 106 -4.23 22.06 20.94
N PHE A 107 -4.26 20.99 20.16
CA PHE A 107 -4.11 21.14 18.70
C PHE A 107 -5.27 21.93 18.13
N THR A 108 -4.94 23.00 17.42
CA THR A 108 -5.89 23.93 16.81
C THR A 108 -5.62 24.14 15.34
N LEU A 109 -6.68 24.07 14.56
CA LEU A 109 -6.74 24.36 13.15
C LEU A 109 -7.85 25.38 12.91
N VAL A 110 -7.54 26.50 12.26
CA VAL A 110 -8.53 27.57 12.04
C VAL A 110 -9.56 27.17 10.97
N GLN A 111 -9.13 26.39 9.96
CA GLN A 111 -10.02 25.91 8.91
C GLN A 111 -10.92 24.76 9.39
N GLU A 112 -12.14 24.71 8.85
CA GLU A 112 -13.00 23.56 8.99
C GLU A 112 -12.30 22.31 8.47
N SER A 113 -12.30 21.26 9.28
CA SER A 113 -11.68 19.99 8.94
C SER A 113 -12.50 18.82 9.45
N THR A 114 -12.49 17.73 8.73
CA THR A 114 -13.02 16.46 9.21
C THR A 114 -11.91 15.74 9.98
N VAL A 115 -12.22 15.33 11.21
CA VAL A 115 -11.25 14.63 12.07
C VAL A 115 -11.46 13.14 11.93
N ASN A 116 -10.40 12.43 11.55
CA ASN A 116 -10.38 10.98 11.41
C ASN A 116 -9.26 10.39 12.27
N LYS A 117 -9.48 9.18 12.79
CA LYS A 117 -8.43 8.41 13.47
C LYS A 117 -8.16 7.13 12.70
N ASP A 118 -6.87 6.81 12.55
CA ASP A 118 -6.47 5.55 11.97
C ASP A 118 -6.59 4.38 12.98
N GLN A 119 -6.31 3.17 12.52
CA GLN A 119 -6.30 1.96 13.36
C GLN A 119 -5.24 1.97 14.48
N HIS A 120 -4.28 2.88 14.43
CA HIS A 120 -3.22 3.07 15.43
C HIS A 120 -3.54 4.20 16.39
N GLY A 121 -4.70 4.87 16.24
CA GLY A 121 -5.14 5.99 17.06
C GLY A 121 -4.49 7.33 16.68
N ILE A 122 -3.83 7.41 15.55
CA ILE A 122 -3.26 8.66 15.03
C ILE A 122 -4.38 9.51 14.46
N THR A 123 -4.45 10.77 14.91
CA THR A 123 -5.48 11.72 14.47
C THR A 123 -5.02 12.43 13.18
N PHE A 124 -5.91 12.50 12.22
CA PHE A 124 -5.74 13.25 10.97
C PHE A 124 -6.87 14.26 10.82
N HIS A 125 -6.51 15.46 10.42
CA HIS A 125 -7.42 16.54 10.06
C HIS A 125 -7.44 16.66 8.54
N GLN A 126 -8.59 16.39 7.93
CA GLN A 126 -8.80 16.51 6.49
C GLN A 126 -9.46 17.84 6.18
N ILE A 127 -8.79 18.69 5.41
CA ILE A 127 -9.31 19.94 4.88
C ILE A 127 -9.65 19.73 3.41
N HIS A 128 -10.87 20.09 3.04
CA HIS A 128 -11.29 20.11 1.65
C HIS A 128 -11.07 21.51 1.05
N VAL A 129 -10.42 21.57 -0.10
CA VAL A 129 -10.21 22.78 -0.89
C VAL A 129 -10.97 22.61 -2.19
N ALA A 130 -12.20 23.17 -2.25
CA ALA A 130 -13.08 23.02 -3.40
C ALA A 130 -12.49 23.65 -4.66
N GLU A 131 -11.84 24.82 -4.51
CA GLU A 131 -11.20 25.55 -5.62
C GLU A 131 -10.05 26.40 -5.11
N LEU A 132 -8.91 26.34 -5.79
CA LEU A 132 -7.79 27.24 -5.62
C LEU A 132 -7.29 27.68 -7.00
N PRO A 133 -7.47 28.95 -7.39
CA PRO A 133 -6.99 29.45 -8.67
C PRO A 133 -5.46 29.32 -8.80
N SER A 134 -4.99 29.19 -10.05
CA SER A 134 -3.57 29.17 -10.35
C SER A 134 -2.83 30.31 -9.68
N MET A 135 -1.66 30.03 -9.09
CA MET A 135 -0.80 30.98 -8.38
C MET A 135 -1.43 31.64 -7.15
N SER A 136 -2.67 31.33 -6.81
CA SER A 136 -3.29 31.78 -5.55
C SER A 136 -2.72 31.02 -4.36
N ALA A 137 -2.63 31.70 -3.22
CA ALA A 137 -2.12 31.12 -1.98
C ALA A 137 -3.24 30.94 -0.96
N LYS A 138 -3.36 29.76 -0.36
CA LYS A 138 -4.21 29.48 0.78
C LYS A 138 -3.35 29.16 1.98
N THR A 139 -3.44 30.00 3.02
CA THR A 139 -2.68 29.79 4.25
C THR A 139 -3.51 29.09 5.29
N ILE A 140 -2.94 28.08 5.93
CA ILE A 140 -3.54 27.25 6.96
C ILE A 140 -2.73 27.44 8.25
N PRO A 141 -3.21 28.26 9.21
CA PRO A 141 -2.58 28.40 10.51
C PRO A 141 -2.80 27.13 11.36
N ILE A 142 -1.71 26.63 11.91
CA ILE A 142 -1.70 25.46 12.78
C ILE A 142 -1.00 25.82 14.07
N SER A 143 -1.59 25.45 15.20
CA SER A 143 -0.94 25.61 16.49
C SER A 143 -1.22 24.43 17.42
N TYR A 144 -0.26 24.16 18.30
CA TYR A 144 -0.41 23.18 19.38
C TYR A 144 0.64 23.41 20.47
N THR A 145 0.47 22.78 21.62
CA THR A 145 1.40 22.83 22.74
C THR A 145 2.16 21.51 22.83
N ASN A 146 3.47 21.58 23.06
CA ASN A 146 4.34 20.41 23.29
C ASN A 146 5.16 20.59 24.56
N HIS A 147 4.64 20.14 25.68
CA HIS A 147 5.31 20.26 26.98
C HIS A 147 6.50 19.31 27.14
N THR A 148 6.51 18.23 26.39
CA THR A 148 7.57 17.20 26.49
C THR A 148 8.84 17.59 25.73
N MET A 149 8.75 18.54 24.82
CA MET A 149 9.82 18.94 23.88
C MET A 149 10.34 17.79 23.03
N GLN A 150 9.67 16.65 23.06
CA GLN A 150 10.01 15.46 22.27
C GLN A 150 9.36 15.50 20.88
N THR A 151 9.91 14.74 19.97
CA THR A 151 9.26 14.48 18.69
C THR A 151 8.33 13.26 18.81
N THR A 152 7.33 13.17 17.93
CA THR A 152 6.48 11.97 17.81
C THR A 152 7.30 10.68 17.68
N MET A 153 8.42 10.73 16.95
CA MET A 153 9.30 9.56 16.77
C MET A 153 9.98 9.12 18.06
N VAL A 154 10.40 10.06 18.89
CA VAL A 154 11.02 9.74 20.19
C VAL A 154 9.98 9.11 21.11
N LEU A 155 8.79 9.69 21.20
CA LEU A 155 7.69 9.14 22.00
C LEU A 155 7.30 7.73 21.53
N LEU A 156 7.17 7.52 20.22
CA LEU A 156 6.84 6.23 19.64
C LEU A 156 7.90 5.17 19.97
N LYS A 157 9.18 5.51 19.86
CA LYS A 157 10.28 4.59 20.25
C LYS A 157 10.22 4.22 21.75
N GLN A 158 9.90 5.17 22.62
CA GLN A 158 9.73 4.90 24.05
C GLN A 158 8.57 3.93 24.29
N LEU A 159 7.40 4.19 23.72
CA LEU A 159 6.23 3.31 23.85
C LEU A 159 6.49 1.89 23.32
N LEU A 160 7.22 1.76 22.24
CA LEU A 160 7.60 0.46 21.70
C LEU A 160 8.61 -0.28 22.60
N SER A 161 9.57 0.45 23.20
CA SER A 161 10.54 -0.15 24.12
C SER A 161 9.90 -0.60 25.44
N GLU A 162 8.96 0.18 25.98
CA GLU A 162 8.18 -0.18 27.17
C GLU A 162 7.30 -1.40 26.94
N ARG A 163 6.66 -1.50 25.77
CA ARG A 163 5.91 -2.71 25.38
C ARG A 163 6.81 -3.95 25.28
N SER A 164 8.01 -3.78 24.83
CA SER A 164 8.98 -4.88 24.73
C SER A 164 9.45 -5.34 26.12
N GLN A 165 9.68 -4.41 27.04
CA GLN A 165 10.08 -4.70 28.42
C GLN A 165 8.91 -5.24 29.26
N GLY A 166 7.72 -4.67 29.16
CA GLY A 166 6.53 -5.16 29.86
C GLY A 166 6.11 -6.59 29.45
N LYS A 167 6.44 -7.01 28.21
CA LYS A 167 6.32 -8.42 27.82
C LYS A 167 7.34 -9.33 28.49
N SER A 168 8.51 -8.83 28.88
CA SER A 168 9.52 -9.63 29.58
C SER A 168 9.20 -9.83 31.06
N GLU A 169 8.63 -8.84 31.73
CA GLU A 169 8.29 -8.94 33.18
C GLU A 169 6.97 -9.69 33.42
N ALA A 170 5.96 -9.52 32.54
CA ALA A 170 4.74 -10.32 32.60
C ALA A 170 4.94 -11.80 32.22
N ALA A 171 6.07 -12.12 31.57
CA ALA A 171 6.41 -13.48 31.20
C ALA A 171 7.04 -14.30 32.34
N GLN A 172 7.37 -13.71 33.50
CA GLN A 172 7.87 -14.45 34.67
C GLN A 172 6.79 -14.92 35.63
N SER A 173 5.51 -14.49 35.48
CA SER A 173 4.42 -15.04 36.24
C SER A 173 3.69 -16.14 35.44
N LYS A 174 4.15 -17.40 35.62
CA LYS A 174 3.49 -18.63 35.11
C LYS A 174 3.24 -18.62 33.59
N GLN A 175 4.32 -18.75 32.81
CA GLN A 175 4.20 -19.37 31.50
C GLN A 175 3.73 -20.82 31.68
N VAL A 176 2.43 -21.05 31.59
CA VAL A 176 1.96 -22.27 30.94
C VAL A 176 2.38 -22.09 29.49
N VAL A 177 3.61 -22.47 29.19
CA VAL A 177 4.09 -22.65 27.82
C VAL A 177 3.06 -23.61 27.23
N PRO A 178 2.25 -23.24 26.20
CA PRO A 178 1.56 -24.26 25.46
C PRO A 178 2.67 -25.17 24.98
N GLN A 179 2.72 -26.39 25.54
CA GLN A 179 3.66 -27.40 25.04
C GLN A 179 3.38 -27.48 23.57
N ARG A 180 4.28 -26.91 22.76
CA ARG A 180 4.33 -27.26 21.35
C ARG A 180 4.50 -28.77 21.38
N HIS A 181 3.44 -29.51 21.08
CA HIS A 181 3.53 -30.92 20.82
C HIS A 181 4.66 -31.06 19.81
N ARG A 182 5.84 -31.41 20.29
CA ARG A 182 6.90 -31.91 19.40
C ARG A 182 6.34 -33.23 18.91
N LEU A 183 5.74 -33.17 17.71
CA LEU A 183 5.35 -34.39 17.01
C LEU A 183 6.58 -35.30 17.01
N PRO A 184 6.52 -36.47 17.60
CA PRO A 184 7.65 -37.40 17.59
C PRO A 184 8.03 -37.61 16.12
N LEU A 185 9.33 -37.64 15.85
CA LEU A 185 9.90 -37.65 14.48
C LEU A 185 9.31 -38.76 13.57
N TRP A 186 8.68 -39.79 14.13
CA TRP A 186 8.06 -40.89 13.39
C TRP A 186 6.64 -40.56 12.87
N GLU A 187 5.90 -39.60 13.45
CA GLU A 187 4.55 -39.26 13.01
C GLU A 187 4.49 -38.75 11.55
N PRO A 188 5.37 -37.82 11.07
CA PRO A 188 5.36 -37.44 9.67
C PRO A 188 5.66 -38.63 8.74
N PHE A 189 6.50 -39.57 9.18
CA PHE A 189 6.80 -40.77 8.38
C PHE A 189 5.62 -41.73 8.37
N ALA A 190 4.86 -41.88 9.46
CA ALA A 190 3.65 -42.67 9.50
C ALA A 190 2.57 -42.12 8.53
N VAL A 191 2.36 -40.80 8.52
CA VAL A 191 1.42 -40.16 7.58
C VAL A 191 1.85 -40.37 6.13
N LEU A 192 3.15 -40.22 5.85
CA LEU A 192 3.71 -40.41 4.51
C LEU A 192 3.57 -41.90 4.08
N GLY A 193 3.76 -42.82 5.00
CA GLY A 193 3.57 -44.27 4.77
C GLY A 193 2.12 -44.60 4.40
N VAL A 194 1.15 -44.07 5.14
CA VAL A 194 -0.28 -44.27 4.86
C VAL A 194 -0.67 -43.68 3.50
N LEU A 195 -0.19 -42.48 3.18
CA LEU A 195 -0.42 -41.86 1.88
C LEU A 195 0.17 -42.67 0.73
N SER A 196 1.39 -43.23 0.91
CA SER A 196 2.03 -44.05 -0.09
C SER A 196 1.27 -45.36 -0.34
N ILE A 197 0.73 -45.96 0.73
CA ILE A 197 -0.11 -47.20 0.62
C ILE A 197 -1.42 -46.88 -0.13
N LEU A 198 -2.07 -45.76 0.18
CA LEU A 198 -3.30 -45.33 -0.51
C LEU A 198 -3.06 -45.11 -2.01
N VAL A 199 -1.97 -44.41 -2.36
CA VAL A 199 -1.58 -44.19 -3.76
C VAL A 199 -1.28 -45.53 -4.43
N GLY A 200 -0.58 -46.45 -3.76
CA GLY A 200 -0.30 -47.76 -4.27
C GLY A 200 -1.57 -48.60 -4.53
N ILE A 201 -2.56 -48.52 -3.65
CA ILE A 201 -3.87 -49.20 -3.83
C ILE A 201 -4.61 -48.62 -5.03
N ILE A 202 -4.60 -47.27 -5.20
CA ILE A 202 -5.22 -46.60 -6.35
C ILE A 202 -4.57 -47.09 -7.66
N PHE A 203 -3.25 -47.10 -7.72
CA PHE A 203 -2.52 -47.58 -8.91
C PHE A 203 -2.72 -49.09 -9.17
N TYR A 204 -2.80 -49.90 -8.10
CA TYR A 204 -3.08 -51.33 -8.23
C TYR A 204 -4.48 -51.57 -8.81
N ASN A 205 -5.50 -50.89 -8.31
CA ASN A 205 -6.87 -51.00 -8.80
C ASN A 205 -7.04 -50.37 -10.21
N GLN A 206 -6.19 -49.40 -10.62
CA GLN A 206 -6.21 -48.85 -11.98
C GLN A 206 -5.62 -49.83 -13.01
N LYS A 207 -4.82 -50.80 -12.58
CA LYS A 207 -4.22 -51.79 -13.49
C LYS A 207 -5.27 -52.68 -14.18
N ASP A 208 -6.41 -52.86 -13.55
CA ASP A 208 -7.51 -53.67 -14.14
C ASP A 208 -8.43 -52.85 -15.06
N TYR A 209 -8.22 -51.51 -15.15
CA TYR A 209 -9.00 -50.62 -16.02
C TYR A 209 -8.33 -50.29 -17.38
N SER A 210 -7.16 -50.89 -17.66
CA SER A 210 -6.40 -50.61 -18.87
C SER A 210 -6.70 -51.58 -20.00
N SER A 211 -7.97 -51.80 -20.33
CA SER A 211 -8.32 -52.53 -21.54
C SER A 211 -9.64 -52.12 -22.17
N VAL A 212 -9.82 -50.81 -22.37
CA VAL A 212 -10.64 -50.33 -23.50
C VAL A 212 -10.01 -49.04 -23.96
N SER A 213 -8.92 -49.09 -24.68
CA SER A 213 -8.50 -47.99 -25.54
C SER A 213 -9.47 -47.92 -26.71
N ASP A 214 -10.54 -47.16 -26.53
CA ASP A 214 -11.41 -46.74 -27.63
C ASP A 214 -10.57 -45.78 -28.52
N GLY A 215 -9.76 -46.41 -29.38
CA GLY A 215 -8.84 -45.78 -30.29
C GLY A 215 -9.61 -45.05 -31.38
N LYS A 216 -10.06 -43.84 -31.03
CA LYS A 216 -10.62 -42.89 -31.98
C LYS A 216 -9.52 -42.51 -32.96
N LYS A 217 -9.50 -43.17 -34.12
CA LYS A 217 -8.59 -42.83 -35.23
C LYS A 217 -9.20 -41.69 -36.02
N TYR A 218 -8.38 -40.70 -36.34
CA TYR A 218 -8.72 -39.60 -37.23
C TYR A 218 -8.03 -39.85 -38.58
N CYS A 219 -8.68 -39.48 -39.66
CA CYS A 219 -8.08 -39.55 -40.98
C CYS A 219 -6.93 -38.54 -41.10
N SER A 220 -5.75 -39.00 -41.54
CA SER A 220 -4.57 -38.15 -41.68
C SER A 220 -4.72 -37.05 -42.74
N GLU A 221 -5.61 -37.24 -43.71
CA GLU A 221 -5.79 -36.29 -44.81
C GLU A 221 -6.88 -35.25 -44.55
N CYS A 222 -7.99 -35.62 -43.96
CA CYS A 222 -9.12 -34.71 -43.76
C CYS A 222 -9.46 -34.42 -42.28
N GLY A 223 -8.79 -35.04 -41.32
CA GLY A 223 -9.00 -34.83 -39.90
C GLY A 223 -10.32 -35.38 -39.37
N ASN A 224 -11.18 -35.96 -40.20
CA ASN A 224 -12.47 -36.48 -39.75
C ASN A 224 -12.32 -37.79 -39.00
N LYS A 225 -13.26 -38.00 -38.03
CA LYS A 225 -13.30 -39.16 -37.17
C LYS A 225 -13.67 -40.43 -37.96
N THR A 226 -12.83 -41.44 -37.85
CA THR A 226 -13.04 -42.74 -38.56
C THR A 226 -13.49 -43.79 -37.62
N GLY A 227 -14.41 -44.65 -38.04
CA GLY A 227 -14.83 -45.83 -37.27
C GLY A 227 -13.74 -46.88 -37.22
N ILE A 228 -13.71 -47.63 -36.10
CA ILE A 228 -12.79 -48.76 -35.93
C ILE A 228 -13.13 -49.85 -36.95
N GLY A 229 -12.16 -50.23 -37.79
CA GLY A 229 -12.32 -51.29 -38.81
C GLY A 229 -12.64 -50.82 -40.22
N ASN A 230 -12.84 -49.54 -40.45
CA ASN A 230 -13.03 -48.99 -41.78
C ASN A 230 -11.73 -48.99 -42.57
N LYS A 231 -11.73 -49.55 -43.80
CA LYS A 231 -10.57 -49.55 -44.67
C LYS A 231 -10.38 -48.22 -45.46
N TYR A 232 -11.42 -47.41 -45.48
CA TYR A 232 -11.42 -46.12 -46.21
C TYR A 232 -12.12 -45.07 -45.36
N CYS A 233 -11.70 -43.82 -45.47
CA CYS A 233 -12.36 -42.70 -44.82
C CYS A 233 -13.70 -42.40 -45.50
N ALA A 234 -14.80 -42.36 -44.72
CA ALA A 234 -16.12 -42.10 -45.26
C ALA A 234 -16.31 -40.64 -45.78
N SER A 235 -15.43 -39.70 -45.37
CA SER A 235 -15.53 -38.29 -45.76
C SER A 235 -14.69 -37.93 -46.96
N CYS A 236 -13.48 -38.51 -47.13
CA CYS A 236 -12.57 -38.14 -48.24
C CYS A 236 -12.16 -39.32 -49.11
N GLY A 237 -12.57 -40.57 -48.80
CA GLY A 237 -12.32 -41.76 -49.59
C GLY A 237 -10.90 -42.33 -49.51
N VAL A 238 -10.02 -41.69 -48.73
CA VAL A 238 -8.62 -42.15 -48.61
C VAL A 238 -8.55 -43.43 -47.79
N LYS A 239 -7.64 -44.33 -48.18
CA LYS A 239 -7.38 -45.59 -47.46
C LYS A 239 -6.73 -45.27 -46.11
N LEU A 240 -7.31 -45.78 -45.04
CA LEU A 240 -6.89 -45.57 -43.65
C LEU A 240 -5.83 -46.56 -43.21
#